data_20460499ea0a351d259f2b170a288f49
#
_entry.id   20460499ea0a351d259f2b170a288f49
#
_cell.length_a   1.000
_cell.length_b   1.000
_cell.length_c   1.000
_cell.angle_alpha   90.00
_cell.angle_beta   90.00
_cell.angle_gamma   90.00
#
_symmetry.space_group_name_H-M   'P 1'
#
loop_
_entity.id
_entity.type
_entity.pdbx_description
1 polymer ?
#
loop_
_entity_poly.entity_id
_entity_poly.type
_entity_poly.pdbx_seq_one_letter_code
_entity_poly.pdbx_strand_id
1 'polypeptide(L)'
;GLDEALRIIHTARAHGLSVMIGCMGESSLAIGAGAQLAPFVDHLDLDSHLNLLDDPFDGPTFTDGVVRPSDRPGLGVRWTGADA
;
A
#
# COMPACT_ATOMS: atom_id res chain seq x y z
N GLY A 1 0.53 -12.56 1.35
CA GLY A 1 -0.01 -11.57 2.29
C GLY A 1 1.08 -10.78 3.00
N LEU A 2 0.71 -9.91 3.92
CA LEU A 2 1.64 -9.01 4.59
C LEU A 2 2.68 -9.74 5.44
N ASP A 3 2.31 -10.84 6.08
CA ASP A 3 3.26 -11.62 6.89
C ASP A 3 4.39 -12.17 6.05
N GLU A 4 4.07 -12.74 4.91
CA GLU A 4 5.08 -13.25 3.99
C GLU A 4 5.93 -12.12 3.42
N ALA A 5 5.29 -10.99 3.09
CA ALA A 5 6.00 -9.81 2.60
C ALA A 5 7.03 -9.32 3.64
N LEU A 6 6.66 -9.28 4.92
CA LEU A 6 7.61 -8.91 5.98
C LEU A 6 8.79 -9.88 6.07
N ARG A 7 8.54 -11.17 5.93
CA ARG A 7 9.63 -12.17 5.92
C ARG A 7 10.59 -11.94 4.76
N ILE A 8 10.06 -11.66 3.58
CA ILE A 8 10.87 -11.36 2.40
C ILE A 8 11.71 -10.11 2.64
N ILE A 9 11.11 -9.05 3.18
CA ILE A 9 11.79 -7.80 3.48
C ILE A 9 12.96 -8.04 4.45
N HIS A 10 12.69 -8.72 5.55
CA HIS A 10 13.73 -8.98 6.56
C HIS A 10 14.84 -9.87 6.02
N THR A 11 14.51 -10.87 5.20
CA THR A 11 15.49 -11.73 4.56
C THR A 11 16.37 -10.95 3.59
N ALA A 12 15.76 -10.10 2.76
CA ALA A 12 16.48 -9.26 1.81
C ALA A 12 17.45 -8.32 2.53
N ARG A 13 16.99 -7.67 3.60
CA ARG A 13 17.81 -6.75 4.38
C ARG A 13 18.98 -7.48 5.08
N ALA A 14 18.75 -8.69 5.57
CA ALA A 14 19.82 -9.51 6.16
C ALA A 14 20.92 -9.83 5.15
N HIS A 15 20.59 -9.83 3.86
CA HIS A 15 21.55 -10.03 2.77
C HIS A 15 22.05 -8.71 2.16
N GLY A 16 21.76 -7.59 2.76
CA GLY A 16 22.23 -6.29 2.27
C GLY A 16 21.53 -5.79 1.01
N LEU A 17 20.34 -6.31 0.70
CA LEU A 17 19.58 -5.91 -0.47
C LEU A 17 18.62 -4.77 -0.13
N SER A 18 18.44 -3.86 -1.07
CA SER A 18 17.36 -2.86 -0.99
C SER A 18 16.05 -3.50 -1.41
N VAL A 19 14.95 -2.95 -0.88
CA VAL A 19 13.61 -3.46 -1.16
C VAL A 19 12.74 -2.35 -1.70
N MET A 20 12.01 -2.63 -2.78
CA MET A 20 10.98 -1.76 -3.31
C MET A 20 9.65 -2.50 -3.32
N ILE A 21 8.58 -1.80 -2.96
CA ILE A 21 7.22 -2.29 -3.13
C ILE A 21 6.60 -1.56 -4.30
N GLY A 22 6.11 -2.33 -5.27
CA GLY A 22 5.44 -1.81 -6.44
C GLY A 22 3.97 -2.16 -6.47
N CYS A 23 3.31 -1.79 -7.56
CA CYS A 23 1.89 -2.07 -7.76
C CYS A 23 1.60 -2.36 -9.23
N MET A 24 0.40 -2.89 -9.48
CA MET A 24 -0.24 -2.99 -10.78
C MET A 24 -1.65 -2.44 -10.62
N GLY A 25 -2.50 -2.45 -11.59
CA GLY A 25 -3.84 -1.86 -11.56
C GLY A 25 -4.68 -2.19 -10.32
N GLU A 26 -4.34 -1.66 -9.18
CA GLU A 26 -4.93 -1.98 -7.88
C GLU A 26 -5.79 -0.84 -7.36
N SER A 27 -6.80 -1.19 -6.54
CA SER A 27 -7.61 -0.20 -5.83
C SER A 27 -6.92 0.28 -4.56
N SER A 28 -7.52 1.28 -3.90
CA SER A 28 -7.04 1.77 -2.62
C SER A 28 -6.98 0.69 -1.53
N LEU A 29 -7.70 -0.42 -1.68
CA LEU A 29 -7.60 -1.53 -0.74
C LEU A 29 -6.20 -2.14 -0.75
N ALA A 30 -5.70 -2.54 -1.91
CA ALA A 30 -4.38 -3.14 -2.03
C ALA A 30 -3.27 -2.13 -1.82
N ILE A 31 -3.45 -0.90 -2.30
CA ILE A 31 -2.49 0.18 -2.07
C ILE A 31 -2.38 0.49 -0.58
N GLY A 32 -3.51 0.51 0.13
CA GLY A 32 -3.52 0.69 1.58
C GLY A 32 -2.79 -0.43 2.32
N ALA A 33 -2.96 -1.67 1.86
CA ALA A 33 -2.22 -2.80 2.42
C ALA A 33 -0.71 -2.66 2.19
N GLY A 34 -0.30 -2.32 0.96
CA GLY A 34 1.11 -2.10 0.64
C GLY A 34 1.71 -0.94 1.44
N ALA A 35 0.96 0.13 1.66
CA ALA A 35 1.42 1.29 2.40
C ALA A 35 1.77 0.96 3.86
N GLN A 36 1.17 -0.09 4.44
CA GLN A 36 1.52 -0.54 5.80
C GLN A 36 2.96 -1.03 5.90
N LEU A 37 3.57 -1.40 4.79
CA LEU A 37 4.96 -1.87 4.75
C LEU A 37 5.96 -0.73 4.56
N ALA A 38 5.50 0.50 4.40
CA ALA A 38 6.35 1.66 4.12
C ALA A 38 7.54 1.81 5.08
N PRO A 39 7.39 1.64 6.40
CA PRO A 39 8.52 1.80 7.31
C PRO A 39 9.63 0.77 7.13
N PHE A 40 9.36 -0.32 6.42
CA PHE A 40 10.27 -1.46 6.33
C PHE A 40 11.01 -1.55 5.00
N VAL A 41 10.70 -0.68 4.05
CA VAL A 41 11.25 -0.74 2.68
C VAL A 41 12.01 0.53 2.33
N ASP A 42 12.82 0.45 1.28
CA ASP A 42 13.63 1.58 0.82
C ASP A 42 12.90 2.45 -0.19
N HIS A 43 12.04 1.83 -1.00
CA HIS A 43 11.34 2.52 -2.07
C HIS A 43 9.89 2.06 -2.16
N LEU A 44 8.98 3.00 -2.44
CA LEU A 44 7.57 2.73 -2.68
C LEU A 44 7.16 3.28 -4.04
N ASP A 45 6.38 2.47 -4.77
CA ASP A 45 5.72 2.90 -5.99
C ASP A 45 4.27 2.42 -5.92
N LEU A 46 3.44 3.16 -5.20
CA LEU A 46 2.06 2.80 -4.84
C LEU A 46 1.09 3.88 -5.29
N ASP A 47 0.88 4.00 -6.60
CA ASP A 47 0.07 5.06 -7.18
C ASP A 47 -0.99 4.59 -8.18
N SER A 48 -1.08 3.28 -8.45
CA SER A 48 -1.97 2.78 -9.50
C SER A 48 -3.45 3.02 -9.21
N HIS A 49 -3.84 3.19 -7.94
CA HIS A 49 -5.22 3.52 -7.57
C HIS A 49 -5.65 4.89 -8.11
N LEU A 50 -4.71 5.79 -8.40
CA LEU A 50 -5.01 7.10 -8.98
C LEU A 50 -5.52 7.00 -10.42
N ASN A 51 -5.33 5.85 -11.07
CA ASN A 51 -5.81 5.61 -12.42
C ASN A 51 -7.27 5.12 -12.47
N LEU A 52 -7.87 4.86 -11.31
CA LEU A 52 -9.26 4.38 -11.23
C LEU A 52 -10.22 5.56 -11.16
N LEU A 53 -11.28 5.50 -11.97
CA LEU A 53 -12.36 6.49 -11.90
C LEU A 53 -13.28 6.26 -10.70
N ASP A 54 -13.57 5.00 -10.41
CA ASP A 54 -14.52 4.59 -9.38
C ASP A 54 -13.84 3.65 -8.38
N ASP A 55 -12.84 4.16 -7.67
CA ASP A 55 -12.21 3.41 -6.60
C ASP A 55 -13.21 3.24 -5.43
N PRO A 56 -13.68 2.01 -5.15
CA PRO A 56 -14.73 1.81 -4.15
C PRO A 56 -14.20 1.85 -2.72
N PHE A 57 -12.93 2.18 -2.52
CA PHE A 57 -12.31 2.24 -1.21
C PHE A 57 -11.76 3.62 -0.94
N ASP A 58 -11.74 3.97 0.35
CA ASP A 58 -11.09 5.16 0.87
C ASP A 58 -10.07 4.72 1.90
N GLY A 59 -8.88 5.23 1.81
CA GLY A 59 -7.81 4.78 2.70
C GLY A 59 -6.58 5.66 2.65
N PRO A 60 -5.54 5.28 1.91
CA PRO A 60 -4.32 6.08 1.87
C PRO A 60 -4.57 7.43 1.20
N THR A 61 -3.84 8.42 1.64
CA THR A 61 -3.83 9.73 0.99
C THR A 61 -2.63 9.86 0.07
N PHE A 62 -2.81 10.66 -0.98
CA PHE A 62 -1.73 10.99 -1.90
C PHE A 62 -1.66 12.52 -1.97
N THR A 63 -0.60 13.09 -1.41
CA THR A 63 -0.43 14.54 -1.34
C THR A 63 1.03 14.88 -1.63
N ASP A 64 1.24 15.79 -2.58
CA ASP A 64 2.59 16.25 -2.96
C ASP A 64 3.54 15.09 -3.29
N GLY A 65 3.02 14.06 -3.98
CA GLY A 65 3.81 12.90 -4.36
C GLY A 65 4.06 11.89 -3.25
N VAL A 66 3.43 12.07 -2.09
CA VAL A 66 3.61 11.19 -0.94
C VAL A 66 2.33 10.41 -0.65
N VAL A 67 2.46 9.09 -0.60
CA VAL A 67 1.38 8.19 -0.20
C VAL A 67 1.52 7.89 1.30
N ARG A 68 0.45 8.11 2.06
CA ARG A 68 0.41 7.84 3.49
C ARG A 68 -0.76 6.93 3.82
N PRO A 69 -0.56 5.91 4.66
CA PRO A 69 -1.70 5.14 5.17
C PRO A 69 -2.55 6.03 6.08
N SER A 70 -3.83 5.68 6.23
CA SER A 70 -4.69 6.38 7.17
C SER A 70 -4.38 5.94 8.61
N ASP A 71 -4.84 6.72 9.59
CA ASP A 71 -4.68 6.40 11.01
C ASP A 71 -5.74 5.41 11.53
N ARG A 72 -6.65 4.98 10.67
CA ARG A 72 -7.72 4.05 11.05
C ARG A 72 -7.16 2.66 11.36
N PRO A 73 -7.84 1.87 12.20
CA PRO A 73 -7.41 0.51 12.53
C PRO A 73 -7.27 -0.41 11.30
N GLY A 74 -6.49 -1.46 11.46
CA GLY A 74 -6.25 -2.45 10.42
C GLY A 74 -5.48 -1.84 9.26
N LEU A 75 -5.93 -2.08 8.03
CA LEU A 75 -5.33 -1.50 6.84
C LEU A 75 -5.70 -0.01 6.67
N GLY A 76 -6.60 0.50 7.50
CA GLY A 76 -7.03 1.88 7.41
C GLY A 76 -7.87 2.18 6.17
N VAL A 77 -8.44 1.14 5.56
CA VAL A 77 -9.20 1.24 4.32
C VAL A 77 -10.67 0.97 4.61
N ARG A 78 -11.56 1.72 3.97
CA ARG A 78 -12.99 1.61 4.15
C ARG A 78 -13.68 1.45 2.80
N TRP A 79 -14.67 0.55 2.74
CA TRP A 79 -15.55 0.43 1.59
C TRP A 79 -16.46 1.64 1.50
N THR A 80 -16.47 2.31 0.35
CA THR A 80 -17.32 3.48 0.10
C THR A 80 -18.26 3.29 -1.07
N GLY A 81 -18.17 2.13 -1.75
CA GLY A 81 -19.03 1.83 -2.87
C GLY A 81 -20.48 1.68 -2.45
N ALA A 82 -21.39 1.88 -3.40
CA ALA A 82 -22.78 1.57 -3.18
C ALA A 82 -22.94 0.06 -2.96
N ASP A 83 -23.91 -0.31 -2.13
CA ASP A 83 -24.25 -1.72 -1.99
C ASP A 83 -24.66 -2.28 -3.33
N ALA A 84 -23.95 -3.27 -3.75
CA ALA A 84 -24.25 -3.96 -4.99
C ALA A 84 -25.43 -4.89 -4.80
#